data_ad153a2384d304f9906f4c25a955af9d
#
_entry.id   ad153a2384d304f9906f4c25a955af9d
#
_cell.length_a   1.000
_cell.length_b   1.000
_cell.length_c   1.000
_cell.angle_alpha   90.00
_cell.angle_beta   90.00
_cell.angle_gamma   90.00
#
_symmetry.space_group_name_H-M   'P 1'
#
loop_
_entity.id
_entity.type
_entity.pdbx_description
1 polymer ?
#
loop_
_entity_poly.entity_id
_entity_poly.type
_entity_poly.pdbx_seq_one_letter_code
_entity_poly.pdbx_strand_id
1 'polypeptide(L)'
;MKINWLWDSRIKENAVRKILRDEDNPKFDIYAEKLLSRVNDPKMVFSIVDKAAFCKKWPSIKKRIKKDRWLGDRVIFWQTIYERILEGLKEQGVKIREPREVEISAERIKLAREIKDIRVELGYTQKDMAKKLGVIQQYISKIENGYENFSVDTLKRIADVFDRKLVIGLS
;
A
#
# COMPACT_ATOMS: atom_id res chain seq x y z
N MET A 1 19.31 27.75 3.15
CA MET A 1 20.04 26.51 3.49
C MET A 1 19.62 25.42 2.53
N LYS A 2 20.50 24.89 1.66
CA LYS A 2 20.15 23.77 0.77
C LYS A 2 20.05 22.51 1.61
N ILE A 3 18.85 21.95 1.74
CA ILE A 3 18.65 20.66 2.42
C ILE A 3 19.25 19.58 1.54
N ASN A 4 20.35 18.97 1.98
CA ASN A 4 20.93 17.82 1.26
C ASN A 4 20.12 16.55 1.61
N TRP A 5 18.98 16.35 0.94
CA TRP A 5 18.13 15.20 1.16
C TRP A 5 18.68 13.87 0.59
N LEU A 6 19.80 13.94 -0.16
CA LEU A 6 20.51 12.79 -0.76
C LEU A 6 21.82 12.44 -0.02
N TRP A 7 21.96 12.85 1.23
CA TRP A 7 23.20 12.69 2.01
C TRP A 7 23.72 11.25 2.10
N ASP A 8 22.85 10.25 1.96
CA ASP A 8 23.17 8.81 1.99
C ASP A 8 23.32 8.19 0.59
N SER A 9 23.26 8.98 -0.46
CA SER A 9 23.20 8.48 -1.84
C SER A 9 24.45 8.91 -2.62
N ARG A 10 25.06 7.97 -3.32
CA ARG A 10 26.20 8.23 -4.20
C ARG A 10 25.80 8.90 -5.53
N ILE A 11 24.51 9.00 -5.81
CA ILE A 11 23.99 9.59 -7.04
C ILE A 11 23.96 11.11 -6.94
N LYS A 12 24.31 11.79 -8.03
CA LYS A 12 24.24 13.25 -8.11
C LYS A 12 22.79 13.74 -8.15
N GLU A 13 22.49 14.84 -7.46
CA GLU A 13 21.16 15.44 -7.38
C GLU A 13 20.51 15.65 -8.77
N ASN A 14 21.28 16.15 -9.74
CA ASN A 14 20.77 16.38 -11.10
C ASN A 14 20.29 15.09 -11.79
N ALA A 15 20.91 13.95 -11.52
CA ALA A 15 20.45 12.66 -12.04
C ALA A 15 19.14 12.21 -11.38
N VAL A 16 19.00 12.45 -10.08
CA VAL A 16 17.75 12.15 -9.37
C VAL A 16 16.62 13.07 -9.82
N ARG A 17 16.89 14.35 -10.04
CA ARG A 17 15.90 15.27 -10.59
C ARG A 17 15.39 14.84 -11.97
N LYS A 18 16.24 14.25 -12.82
CA LYS A 18 15.80 13.67 -14.11
C LYS A 18 14.87 12.47 -13.90
N ILE A 19 15.19 11.58 -12.94
CA ILE A 19 14.33 10.44 -12.60
C ILE A 19 12.97 10.91 -12.09
N LEU A 20 12.94 11.94 -11.24
CA LEU A 20 11.70 12.45 -10.62
C LEU A 20 10.85 13.34 -11.56
N ARG A 21 11.35 13.68 -12.74
CA ARG A 21 10.58 14.33 -13.82
C ARG A 21 9.91 13.35 -14.76
N ASP A 22 10.30 12.08 -14.71
CA ASP A 22 9.77 10.99 -15.51
C ASP A 22 8.99 10.02 -14.58
N GLU A 23 7.66 10.14 -14.59
CA GLU A 23 6.79 9.33 -13.73
C GLU A 23 6.83 7.83 -14.07
N ASP A 24 7.23 7.47 -15.28
CA ASP A 24 7.32 6.07 -15.72
C ASP A 24 8.67 5.44 -15.42
N ASN A 25 9.61 6.22 -14.89
CA ASN A 25 10.91 5.71 -14.50
C ASN A 25 10.79 4.68 -13.36
N PRO A 26 11.35 3.47 -13.50
CA PRO A 26 11.23 2.41 -12.48
C PRO A 26 11.82 2.78 -11.11
N LYS A 27 12.68 3.80 -11.06
CA LYS A 27 13.29 4.32 -9.83
C LYS A 27 12.54 5.52 -9.24
N PHE A 28 11.46 5.99 -9.88
CA PHE A 28 10.70 7.15 -9.44
C PHE A 28 10.23 7.00 -7.98
N ASP A 29 9.52 5.93 -7.66
CA ASP A 29 8.96 5.70 -6.33
C ASP A 29 10.04 5.64 -5.24
N ILE A 30 11.22 5.11 -5.54
CA ILE A 30 12.34 5.02 -4.59
C ILE A 30 12.86 6.41 -4.21
N TYR A 31 13.09 7.27 -5.22
CA TYR A 31 13.62 8.60 -4.94
C TYR A 31 12.55 9.57 -4.47
N ALA A 32 11.30 9.40 -4.89
CA ALA A 32 10.16 10.15 -4.36
C ALA A 32 9.93 9.85 -2.88
N GLU A 33 9.99 8.57 -2.47
CA GLU A 33 9.96 8.17 -1.06
C GLU A 33 11.06 8.89 -0.25
N LYS A 34 12.30 8.84 -0.71
CA LYS A 34 13.43 9.52 -0.04
C LYS A 34 13.20 11.03 0.09
N LEU A 35 12.73 11.66 -0.99
CA LEU A 35 12.44 13.10 -0.99
C LEU A 35 11.35 13.45 0.02
N LEU A 36 10.21 12.77 -0.04
CA LEU A 36 9.05 13.05 0.80
C LEU A 36 9.27 12.68 2.27
N SER A 37 10.11 11.68 2.55
CA SER A 37 10.48 11.30 3.92
C SER A 37 11.39 12.33 4.59
N ARG A 38 12.16 13.11 3.82
CA ARG A 38 13.23 13.99 4.34
C ARG A 38 12.95 15.48 4.20
N VAL A 39 12.04 15.85 3.29
CA VAL A 39 11.70 17.24 3.01
C VAL A 39 10.26 17.51 3.39
N ASN A 40 10.01 18.62 4.14
CA ASN A 40 8.66 19.08 4.54
C ASN A 40 8.22 20.31 3.77
N ASP A 41 9.02 20.78 2.84
CA ASP A 41 8.72 21.97 2.07
C ASP A 41 8.07 21.60 0.73
N PRO A 42 6.74 21.80 0.59
CA PRO A 42 6.04 21.50 -0.65
C PRO A 42 6.56 22.29 -1.84
N LYS A 43 7.01 23.55 -1.62
CA LYS A 43 7.55 24.38 -2.70
C LYS A 43 8.82 23.75 -3.28
N MET A 44 9.69 23.27 -2.40
CA MET A 44 10.90 22.56 -2.80
C MET A 44 10.56 21.25 -3.55
N VAL A 45 9.66 20.44 -2.99
CA VAL A 45 9.27 19.14 -3.59
C VAL A 45 8.66 19.35 -4.99
N PHE A 46 7.71 20.27 -5.14
CA PHE A 46 7.06 20.54 -6.43
C PHE A 46 7.90 21.37 -7.40
N SER A 47 9.09 21.83 -7.02
CA SER A 47 10.10 22.28 -7.95
C SER A 47 10.84 21.12 -8.66
N ILE A 48 10.71 19.90 -8.13
CA ILE A 48 11.40 18.70 -8.60
C ILE A 48 10.41 17.70 -9.21
N VAL A 49 9.27 17.47 -8.54
CA VAL A 49 8.24 16.51 -8.92
C VAL A 49 7.01 17.24 -9.42
N ASP A 50 6.47 16.81 -10.56
CA ASP A 50 5.19 17.32 -11.05
C ASP A 50 4.03 16.96 -10.12
N LYS A 51 3.04 17.87 -9.97
CA LYS A 51 1.90 17.66 -9.07
C LYS A 51 1.00 16.51 -9.51
N ALA A 52 0.76 16.36 -10.82
CA ALA A 52 -0.06 15.27 -11.33
C ALA A 52 0.66 13.93 -11.20
N ALA A 53 1.97 13.88 -11.48
CA ALA A 53 2.81 12.71 -11.24
C ALA A 53 2.82 12.32 -9.76
N PHE A 54 2.95 13.30 -8.84
CA PHE A 54 2.83 13.05 -7.41
C PHE A 54 1.49 12.42 -7.05
N CYS A 55 0.37 12.97 -7.54
CA CYS A 55 -0.96 12.43 -7.25
C CYS A 55 -1.16 11.01 -7.79
N LYS A 56 -0.66 10.70 -8.98
CA LYS A 56 -0.73 9.35 -9.55
C LYS A 56 0.09 8.33 -8.75
N LYS A 57 1.27 8.73 -8.26
CA LYS A 57 2.23 7.84 -7.58
C LYS A 57 2.10 7.83 -6.06
N TRP A 58 1.41 8.81 -5.47
CA TRP A 58 1.27 8.91 -4.01
C TRP A 58 0.81 7.62 -3.32
N PRO A 59 -0.17 6.87 -3.83
CA PRO A 59 -0.60 5.63 -3.18
C PRO A 59 0.50 4.58 -3.04
N SER A 60 1.39 4.46 -4.02
CA SER A 60 2.53 3.54 -3.96
C SER A 60 3.63 4.07 -3.03
N ILE A 61 3.94 5.36 -3.12
CA ILE A 61 4.94 6.03 -2.27
C ILE A 61 4.51 6.00 -0.80
N LYS A 62 3.23 6.29 -0.51
CA LYS A 62 2.64 6.20 0.84
C LYS A 62 2.83 4.83 1.48
N LYS A 63 2.63 3.75 0.71
CA LYS A 63 2.87 2.37 1.18
C LYS A 63 4.34 2.13 1.55
N ARG A 64 5.26 2.76 0.84
CA ARG A 64 6.70 2.64 1.10
C ARG A 64 7.08 3.40 2.37
N ILE A 65 6.64 4.66 2.53
CA ILE A 65 6.89 5.50 3.70
C ILE A 65 6.30 4.85 4.96
N LYS A 66 5.10 4.25 4.90
CA LYS A 66 4.45 3.56 6.02
C LYS A 66 5.21 2.35 6.56
N LYS A 67 6.18 1.80 5.83
CA LYS A 67 7.03 0.72 6.33
C LYS A 67 7.95 1.18 7.46
N ASP A 68 8.29 2.45 7.50
CA ASP A 68 9.04 3.05 8.58
C ASP A 68 8.07 3.63 9.63
N ARG A 69 8.05 3.03 10.81
CA ARG A 69 7.14 3.40 11.92
C ARG A 69 7.36 4.84 12.41
N TRP A 70 8.56 5.39 12.20
CA TRP A 70 8.93 6.75 12.62
C TRP A 70 8.44 7.85 11.66
N LEU A 71 7.94 7.48 10.48
CA LEU A 71 7.51 8.41 9.44
C LEU A 71 5.98 8.61 9.38
N GLY A 72 5.24 8.23 10.43
CA GLY A 72 3.78 8.36 10.49
C GLY A 72 3.29 9.79 10.23
N ASP A 73 3.90 10.77 10.89
CA ASP A 73 3.56 12.20 10.72
C ASP A 73 3.82 12.72 9.30
N ARG A 74 4.83 12.16 8.63
CA ARG A 74 5.12 12.47 7.23
C ARG A 74 4.02 11.98 6.30
N VAL A 75 3.48 10.80 6.58
CA VAL A 75 2.37 10.24 5.81
C VAL A 75 1.14 11.13 5.95
N ILE A 76 0.82 11.59 7.17
CA ILE A 76 -0.32 12.48 7.43
C ILE A 76 -0.12 13.81 6.70
N PHE A 77 1.04 14.43 6.83
CA PHE A 77 1.40 15.69 6.18
C PHE A 77 1.23 15.61 4.65
N TRP A 78 1.84 14.62 4.00
CA TRP A 78 1.76 14.49 2.55
C TRP A 78 0.40 14.01 2.06
N GLN A 79 -0.36 13.30 2.89
CA GLN A 79 -1.75 12.94 2.59
C GLN A 79 -2.64 14.18 2.47
N THR A 80 -2.53 15.10 3.42
CA THR A 80 -3.28 16.38 3.37
C THR A 80 -2.94 17.20 2.12
N ILE A 81 -1.66 17.22 1.73
CA ILE A 81 -1.23 17.93 0.52
C ILE A 81 -1.75 17.23 -0.74
N TYR A 82 -1.71 15.89 -0.76
CA TYR A 82 -2.25 15.07 -1.85
C TYR A 82 -3.73 15.39 -2.09
N GLU A 83 -4.56 15.37 -1.04
CA GLU A 83 -6.00 15.62 -1.12
C GLU A 83 -6.28 17.01 -1.71
N ARG A 84 -5.59 18.04 -1.22
CA ARG A 84 -5.73 19.41 -1.71
C ARG A 84 -5.32 19.57 -3.19
N ILE A 85 -4.21 18.94 -3.60
CA ILE A 85 -3.76 18.99 -5.00
C ILE A 85 -4.72 18.22 -5.89
N LEU A 86 -5.19 17.05 -5.44
CA LEU A 86 -6.11 16.21 -6.20
C LEU A 86 -7.45 16.96 -6.47
N GLU A 87 -7.97 17.66 -5.46
CA GLU A 87 -9.16 18.47 -5.59
C GLU A 87 -8.97 19.58 -6.64
N GLY A 88 -7.87 20.34 -6.53
CA GLY A 88 -7.57 21.39 -7.51
C GLY A 88 -7.34 20.87 -8.94
N LEU A 89 -6.77 19.67 -9.09
CA LEU A 89 -6.61 19.04 -10.41
C LEU A 89 -7.94 18.54 -10.99
N LYS A 90 -8.85 18.06 -10.14
CA LYS A 90 -10.23 17.69 -10.54
C LYS A 90 -11.00 18.91 -11.05
N GLU A 91 -10.90 20.05 -10.37
CA GLU A 91 -11.52 21.32 -10.79
C GLU A 91 -10.99 21.78 -12.16
N GLN A 92 -9.72 21.51 -12.45
CA GLN A 92 -9.09 21.78 -13.75
C GLN A 92 -9.40 20.73 -14.84
N GLY A 93 -10.26 19.74 -14.54
CA GLY A 93 -10.63 18.67 -15.47
C GLY A 93 -9.58 17.59 -15.69
N VAL A 94 -8.53 17.56 -14.89
CA VAL A 94 -7.48 16.54 -14.98
C VAL A 94 -7.98 15.24 -14.34
N LYS A 95 -8.15 14.19 -15.17
CA LYS A 95 -8.54 12.86 -14.69
C LYS A 95 -7.34 12.12 -14.11
N ILE A 96 -7.27 12.06 -12.80
CA ILE A 96 -6.32 11.20 -12.10
C ILE A 96 -7.05 9.93 -11.66
N ARG A 97 -6.55 8.79 -12.08
CA ARG A 97 -7.09 7.50 -11.64
C ARG A 97 -6.71 7.29 -10.17
N GLU A 98 -7.65 7.57 -9.30
CA GLU A 98 -7.49 7.22 -7.89
C GLU A 98 -7.42 5.70 -7.76
N PRO A 99 -6.50 5.18 -6.93
CA PRO A 99 -6.56 3.77 -6.58
C PRO A 99 -7.93 3.56 -5.92
N ARG A 100 -8.68 2.59 -6.40
CA ARG A 100 -9.86 2.13 -5.67
C ARG A 100 -9.36 1.71 -4.28
N GLU A 101 -9.69 2.47 -3.26
CA GLU A 101 -9.66 1.94 -1.91
C GLU A 101 -10.65 0.77 -1.94
N VAL A 102 -10.12 -0.43 -1.85
CA VAL A 102 -10.97 -1.61 -1.63
C VAL A 102 -11.49 -1.41 -0.20
N GLU A 103 -12.70 -0.87 -0.07
CA GLU A 103 -13.40 -0.89 1.20
C GLU A 103 -13.53 -2.35 1.61
N ILE A 104 -12.70 -2.72 2.56
CA ILE A 104 -12.76 -4.07 3.13
C ILE A 104 -13.89 -4.01 4.14
N SER A 105 -14.99 -4.71 3.87
CA SER A 105 -16.11 -4.71 4.79
C SER A 105 -15.71 -5.26 6.16
N ALA A 106 -16.40 -4.82 7.21
CA ALA A 106 -16.13 -5.25 8.58
C ALA A 106 -16.25 -6.78 8.73
N GLU A 107 -17.21 -7.38 8.01
CA GLU A 107 -17.44 -8.81 7.98
C GLU A 107 -16.25 -9.55 7.37
N ARG A 108 -15.66 -9.00 6.30
CA ARG A 108 -14.47 -9.58 5.68
C ARG A 108 -13.26 -9.52 6.61
N ILE A 109 -13.07 -8.40 7.32
CA ILE A 109 -12.01 -8.27 8.32
C ILE A 109 -12.21 -9.27 9.46
N LYS A 110 -13.45 -9.42 9.94
CA LYS A 110 -13.79 -10.39 10.99
C LYS A 110 -13.46 -11.81 10.56
N LEU A 111 -13.92 -12.20 9.39
CA LEU A 111 -13.65 -13.54 8.84
C LEU A 111 -12.15 -13.79 8.59
N ALA A 112 -11.44 -12.79 8.08
CA ALA A 112 -9.99 -12.87 7.87
C ALA A 112 -9.23 -13.11 9.18
N ARG A 113 -9.65 -12.45 10.27
CA ARG A 113 -9.09 -12.66 11.60
C ARG A 113 -9.40 -14.06 12.12
N GLU A 114 -10.63 -14.51 12.01
CA GLU A 114 -11.05 -15.84 12.43
C GLU A 114 -10.24 -16.94 11.73
N ILE A 115 -10.05 -16.85 10.42
CA ILE A 115 -9.20 -17.77 9.65
C ILE A 115 -7.77 -17.77 10.19
N LYS A 116 -7.21 -16.58 10.44
CA LYS A 116 -5.86 -16.44 11.01
C LYS A 116 -5.75 -17.06 12.39
N ASP A 117 -6.72 -16.81 13.26
CA ASP A 117 -6.72 -17.29 14.64
C ASP A 117 -6.79 -18.83 14.70
N ILE A 118 -7.67 -19.45 13.89
CA ILE A 118 -7.75 -20.91 13.75
C ILE A 118 -6.43 -21.49 13.21
N ARG A 119 -5.84 -20.86 12.21
CA ARG A 119 -4.53 -21.31 11.69
C ARG A 119 -3.45 -21.31 12.77
N VAL A 120 -3.40 -20.24 13.58
CA VAL A 120 -2.41 -20.11 14.67
C VAL A 120 -2.70 -21.12 15.78
N GLU A 121 -3.97 -21.32 16.17
CA GLU A 121 -4.41 -22.34 17.14
C GLU A 121 -3.95 -23.75 16.74
N LEU A 122 -4.03 -24.06 15.42
CA LEU A 122 -3.58 -25.35 14.87
C LEU A 122 -2.04 -25.43 14.69
N GLY A 123 -1.29 -24.38 15.03
CA GLY A 123 0.17 -24.33 14.89
C GLY A 123 0.68 -24.25 13.45
N TYR A 124 -0.18 -23.93 12.48
CA TYR A 124 0.24 -23.82 11.09
C TYR A 124 0.86 -22.46 10.80
N THR A 125 1.97 -22.45 10.06
CA THR A 125 2.48 -21.24 9.42
C THR A 125 1.62 -20.89 8.19
N GLN A 126 1.69 -19.64 7.70
CA GLN A 126 1.05 -19.28 6.42
C GLN A 126 1.55 -20.15 5.26
N LYS A 127 2.81 -20.59 5.32
CA LYS A 127 3.42 -21.47 4.32
C LYS A 127 2.82 -22.88 4.37
N ASP A 128 2.58 -23.42 5.57
CA ASP A 128 1.96 -24.74 5.74
C ASP A 128 0.51 -24.74 5.24
N MET A 129 -0.25 -23.70 5.60
CA MET A 129 -1.62 -23.52 5.09
C MET A 129 -1.64 -23.38 3.56
N ALA A 130 -0.71 -22.61 2.99
CA ALA A 130 -0.58 -22.46 1.53
C ALA A 130 -0.31 -23.79 0.84
N LYS A 131 0.60 -24.61 1.40
CA LYS A 131 0.90 -25.95 0.90
C LYS A 131 -0.32 -26.88 0.94
N LYS A 132 -1.08 -26.88 2.05
CA LYS A 132 -2.29 -27.69 2.20
C LYS A 132 -3.41 -27.27 1.23
N LEU A 133 -3.55 -25.99 0.95
CA LEU A 133 -4.54 -25.44 0.00
C LEU A 133 -4.08 -25.51 -1.47
N GLY A 134 -2.80 -25.82 -1.74
CA GLY A 134 -2.24 -25.81 -3.10
C GLY A 134 -2.12 -24.41 -3.70
N VAL A 135 -1.82 -23.39 -2.87
CA VAL A 135 -1.70 -21.99 -3.26
C VAL A 135 -0.36 -21.41 -2.81
N ILE A 136 -0.05 -20.18 -3.25
CA ILE A 136 1.15 -19.46 -2.81
C ILE A 136 0.93 -18.79 -1.44
N GLN A 137 1.98 -18.63 -0.63
CA GLN A 137 1.90 -18.00 0.69
C GLN A 137 1.30 -16.59 0.65
N GLN A 138 1.61 -15.80 -0.39
CA GLN A 138 1.09 -14.45 -0.55
C GLN A 138 -0.45 -14.41 -0.64
N TYR A 139 -1.06 -15.48 -1.18
CA TYR A 139 -2.52 -15.60 -1.22
C TYR A 139 -3.10 -15.77 0.19
N ILE A 140 -2.49 -16.60 1.04
CA ILE A 140 -2.88 -16.74 2.44
C ILE A 140 -2.72 -15.41 3.19
N SER A 141 -1.61 -14.70 2.98
CA SER A 141 -1.40 -13.39 3.57
C SER A 141 -2.48 -12.39 3.15
N LYS A 142 -2.94 -12.39 1.90
CA LYS A 142 -4.04 -11.53 1.44
C LYS A 142 -5.37 -11.91 2.09
N ILE A 143 -5.65 -13.21 2.22
CA ILE A 143 -6.84 -13.73 2.92
C ILE A 143 -6.87 -13.21 4.36
N GLU A 144 -5.81 -13.42 5.13
CA GLU A 144 -5.73 -13.04 6.54
C GLU A 144 -5.71 -11.52 6.80
N ASN A 145 -5.44 -10.73 5.78
CA ASN A 145 -5.54 -9.26 5.83
C ASN A 145 -6.84 -8.72 5.22
N GLY A 146 -7.76 -9.59 4.78
CA GLY A 146 -9.04 -9.20 4.20
C GLY A 146 -8.94 -8.60 2.78
N TYR A 147 -7.78 -8.69 2.12
CA TYR A 147 -7.58 -8.13 0.77
C TYR A 147 -8.10 -9.03 -0.35
N GLU A 148 -8.47 -10.27 -0.03
CA GLU A 148 -9.00 -11.22 -1.01
C GLU A 148 -10.52 -11.37 -0.85
N ASN A 149 -11.23 -11.54 -1.96
CA ASN A 149 -12.63 -11.91 -1.93
C ASN A 149 -12.74 -13.42 -1.69
N PHE A 150 -13.61 -13.80 -0.75
CA PHE A 150 -13.87 -15.20 -0.47
C PHE A 150 -15.07 -15.66 -1.30
N SER A 151 -14.89 -16.69 -2.11
CA SER A 151 -16.02 -17.50 -2.55
C SER A 151 -16.39 -18.52 -1.48
N VAL A 152 -17.63 -18.99 -1.49
CA VAL A 152 -18.06 -20.08 -0.60
C VAL A 152 -17.18 -21.31 -0.77
N ASP A 153 -16.77 -21.63 -2.00
CA ASP A 153 -15.86 -22.74 -2.28
C ASP A 153 -14.48 -22.53 -1.64
N THR A 154 -13.96 -21.31 -1.66
CA THR A 154 -12.69 -20.98 -0.99
C THR A 154 -12.80 -21.18 0.50
N LEU A 155 -13.89 -20.70 1.12
CA LEU A 155 -14.13 -20.88 2.56
C LEU A 155 -14.29 -22.35 2.93
N LYS A 156 -14.98 -23.13 2.11
CA LYS A 156 -15.12 -24.57 2.30
C LYS A 156 -13.76 -25.27 2.28
N ARG A 157 -12.92 -25.00 1.28
CA ARG A 157 -11.55 -25.55 1.20
C ARG A 157 -10.69 -25.18 2.40
N ILE A 158 -10.84 -23.95 2.92
CA ILE A 158 -10.12 -23.50 4.13
C ILE A 158 -10.64 -24.28 5.35
N ALA A 159 -11.94 -24.43 5.50
CA ALA A 159 -12.56 -25.19 6.59
C ALA A 159 -12.12 -26.67 6.55
N ASP A 160 -12.07 -27.28 5.38
CA ASP A 160 -11.60 -28.66 5.19
C ASP A 160 -10.12 -28.83 5.63
N VAL A 161 -9.25 -27.85 5.33
CA VAL A 161 -7.83 -27.84 5.80
C VAL A 161 -7.72 -27.75 7.31
N PHE A 162 -8.67 -27.09 7.96
CA PHE A 162 -8.73 -26.95 9.41
C PHE A 162 -9.48 -28.10 10.12
N ASP A 163 -9.97 -29.07 9.35
CA ASP A 163 -10.88 -30.13 9.86
C ASP A 163 -12.08 -29.52 10.61
N ARG A 164 -12.65 -28.45 10.05
CA ARG A 164 -13.79 -27.72 10.61
C ARG A 164 -14.95 -27.67 9.61
N LYS A 165 -16.18 -27.58 10.13
CA LYS A 165 -17.37 -27.42 9.30
C LYS A 165 -17.64 -25.94 9.05
N LEU A 166 -17.80 -25.57 7.76
CA LEU A 166 -18.24 -24.22 7.39
C LEU A 166 -19.75 -24.09 7.69
N VAL A 167 -20.11 -23.08 8.47
CA VAL A 167 -21.50 -22.72 8.75
C VAL A 167 -21.73 -21.31 8.22
N ILE A 168 -22.72 -21.14 7.34
CA ILE A 168 -23.12 -19.83 6.78
C ILE A 168 -24.57 -19.61 7.18
N GLY A 169 -24.84 -18.48 7.86
CA GLY A 169 -26.19 -18.07 8.24
C GLY A 169 -26.53 -16.71 7.65
N LEU A 170 -27.80 -16.49 7.37
CA LEU A 170 -28.40 -15.20 7.07
C LEU A 170 -29.25 -14.82 8.29
N SER A 171 -28.98 -13.64 8.86
CA SER A 171 -29.70 -13.08 10.01
C SER A 171 -30.40 -11.78 9.62
#